data_6f1e7de8424718d77d21613a35dd6b7f
#
_entry.id   6f1e7de8424718d77d21613a35dd6b7f
#
_cell.length_a   1.000
_cell.length_b   1.000
_cell.length_c   1.000
_cell.angle_alpha   90.00
_cell.angle_beta   90.00
_cell.angle_gamma   90.00
#
_symmetry.space_group_name_H-M   'P 1'
#
loop_
_entity.id
_entity.type
_entity.pdbx_description
1 polymer ?
#
loop_
_entity_poly.entity_id
_entity_poly.type
_entity_poly.pdbx_seq_one_letter_code
_entity_poly.pdbx_strand_id
1 'polypeptide(L)'
;MGLSEPAALNVPEVMERGFFVTGVDNLVNWARTGSMWPVTFGLACCAVEMMHAGAARYDLDRFGVIFRPSPRQSDVMIVAGTLVNKMAPALRKVYDQMAEPRWVISMGSCANGGGYYHYSYAVVRGCDRIVPVDVYVPGCPPSAEALLFGIIQLQQKIRRPHTIVR
;
A
#
# COMPACT_ATOMS: atom_id res chain seq x y z
N MET A 1 5.93 16.27 14.49
CA MET A 1 6.49 15.48 13.38
C MET A 1 6.42 16.36 12.15
N GLY A 2 7.55 16.97 11.79
CA GLY A 2 7.61 17.90 10.66
C GLY A 2 7.40 17.15 9.36
N LEU A 3 6.43 17.58 8.56
CA LEU A 3 6.33 17.21 7.16
C LEU A 3 7.61 17.77 6.50
N SER A 4 8.55 16.89 6.15
CA SER A 4 9.68 17.31 5.33
C SER A 4 9.11 17.82 4.00
N GLU A 5 9.29 19.09 3.72
CA GLU A 5 9.01 19.66 2.40
C GLU A 5 9.64 18.78 1.31
N PRO A 6 9.00 18.63 0.15
CA PRO A 6 9.62 17.94 -0.98
C PRO A 6 10.95 18.64 -1.24
N ALA A 7 12.03 17.88 -1.12
CA ALA A 7 13.38 18.39 -1.34
C ALA A 7 13.41 19.13 -2.68
N ALA A 8 13.67 20.42 -2.65
CA ALA A 8 13.85 21.23 -3.85
C ALA A 8 14.90 20.53 -4.72
N LEU A 9 14.54 20.27 -5.98
CA LEU A 9 15.44 19.63 -6.95
C LEU A 9 16.75 20.42 -6.98
N ASN A 10 17.82 19.82 -6.53
CA ASN A 10 19.13 20.46 -6.52
C ASN A 10 19.60 20.59 -7.96
N VAL A 11 19.69 21.81 -8.46
CA VAL A 11 19.99 22.12 -9.86
C VAL A 11 21.23 21.36 -10.40
N PRO A 12 22.32 21.19 -9.63
CA PRO A 12 23.45 20.36 -10.05
C PRO A 12 23.11 18.88 -10.26
N GLU A 13 22.26 18.32 -9.39
CA GLU A 13 21.86 16.91 -9.47
C GLU A 13 20.95 16.63 -10.67
N VAL A 14 20.14 17.61 -11.07
CA VAL A 14 19.33 17.57 -12.29
C VAL A 14 20.20 17.59 -13.54
N MET A 15 21.29 18.36 -13.53
CA MET A 15 22.25 18.42 -14.65
C MET A 15 23.07 17.14 -14.78
N GLU A 16 23.49 16.49 -13.69
CA GLU A 16 24.21 15.21 -13.71
C GLU A 16 23.36 14.05 -14.23
N ARG A 17 22.05 14.06 -13.98
CA ARG A 17 21.12 12.98 -14.40
C ARG A 17 20.43 13.23 -15.73
N GLY A 18 20.63 14.39 -16.30
CA GLY A 18 19.92 14.82 -17.49
C GLY A 18 18.47 15.21 -17.21
N PHE A 19 18.13 16.43 -17.52
CA PHE A 19 16.77 17.02 -17.37
C PHE A 19 15.66 16.11 -17.93
N PHE A 20 15.95 15.38 -19.00
CA PHE A 20 15.00 14.50 -19.65
C PHE A 20 14.61 13.28 -18.79
N VAL A 21 15.58 12.63 -18.14
CA VAL A 21 15.34 11.46 -17.28
C VAL A 21 14.51 11.86 -16.06
N THR A 22 14.83 12.97 -15.42
CA THR A 22 14.06 13.48 -14.26
C THR A 22 12.63 13.86 -14.67
N GLY A 23 12.42 14.42 -15.86
CA GLY A 23 11.10 14.74 -16.38
C GLY A 23 10.26 13.48 -16.63
N VAL A 24 10.84 12.42 -17.17
CA VAL A 24 10.18 11.12 -17.40
C VAL A 24 9.84 10.45 -16.08
N ASP A 25 10.75 10.43 -15.10
CA ASP A 25 10.50 9.86 -13.78
C ASP A 25 9.31 10.52 -13.07
N ASN A 26 9.26 11.84 -13.09
CA ASN A 26 8.16 12.60 -12.49
C ASN A 26 6.83 12.31 -13.19
N LEU A 27 6.82 12.20 -14.51
CA LEU A 27 5.63 11.87 -15.29
C LEU A 27 5.13 10.45 -14.97
N VAL A 28 6.02 9.46 -14.93
CA VAL A 28 5.68 8.07 -14.58
C VAL A 28 5.16 7.96 -13.15
N ASN A 29 5.80 8.63 -12.19
CA ASN A 29 5.37 8.62 -10.79
C ASN A 29 4.04 9.38 -10.60
N TRP A 30 3.80 10.44 -11.35
CA TRP A 30 2.50 11.11 -11.39
C TRP A 30 1.40 10.17 -11.90
N ALA A 31 1.64 9.47 -13.00
CA ALA A 31 0.69 8.51 -13.55
C ALA A 31 0.39 7.36 -12.58
N ARG A 32 1.43 6.78 -11.94
CA ARG A 32 1.29 5.71 -10.94
C ARG A 32 0.49 6.14 -9.72
N THR A 33 0.71 7.36 -9.22
CA THR A 33 -0.01 7.88 -8.06
C THR A 33 -1.47 8.25 -8.35
N GLY A 34 -1.77 8.60 -9.59
CA GLY A 34 -3.14 8.92 -10.04
C GLY A 34 -3.98 7.69 -10.38
N SER A 35 -3.37 6.50 -10.49
CA SER A 35 -4.06 5.25 -10.84
C SER A 35 -3.45 4.10 -10.04
N MET A 36 -3.95 3.89 -8.83
CA MET A 36 -3.56 2.77 -7.96
C MET A 36 -4.70 1.78 -7.85
N TRP A 37 -4.44 0.54 -8.21
CA TRP A 37 -5.46 -0.52 -8.23
C TRP A 37 -5.18 -1.57 -7.16
N PRO A 38 -5.80 -1.47 -5.98
CA PRO A 38 -5.59 -2.43 -4.91
C PRO A 38 -6.26 -3.77 -5.21
N VAL A 39 -5.52 -4.88 -4.94
CA VAL A 39 -6.14 -6.17 -4.79
C VAL A 39 -6.80 -6.27 -3.42
N THR A 40 -8.06 -6.73 -3.40
CA THR A 40 -8.82 -6.90 -2.16
C THR A 40 -8.41 -8.20 -1.47
N PHE A 41 -7.52 -8.11 -0.51
CA PHE A 41 -7.14 -9.26 0.33
C PHE A 41 -7.75 -9.09 1.73
N GLY A 42 -9.07 -9.24 1.79
CA GLY A 42 -9.85 -9.13 3.02
C GLY A 42 -9.87 -10.43 3.79
N LEU A 43 -9.38 -10.43 5.03
CA LEU A 43 -9.26 -11.61 5.87
C LEU A 43 -10.21 -11.61 7.08
N ALA A 44 -10.54 -10.42 7.60
CA ALA A 44 -11.36 -10.28 8.80
C ALA A 44 -12.08 -8.91 8.84
N CYS A 45 -12.37 -8.38 10.02
CA CYS A 45 -13.12 -7.13 10.22
C CYS A 45 -12.53 -5.90 9.52
N CYS A 46 -11.22 -5.80 9.35
CA CYS A 46 -10.60 -4.71 8.58
C CYS A 46 -11.07 -4.67 7.12
N ALA A 47 -11.48 -5.81 6.55
CA ALA A 47 -12.02 -5.87 5.20
C ALA A 47 -13.34 -5.08 5.07
N VAL A 48 -14.17 -5.08 6.10
CA VAL A 48 -15.42 -4.31 6.12
C VAL A 48 -15.13 -2.81 6.11
N GLU A 49 -14.15 -2.36 6.88
CA GLU A 49 -13.75 -0.97 6.89
C GLU A 49 -13.06 -0.56 5.57
N MET A 50 -12.32 -1.48 4.94
CA MET A 50 -11.78 -1.28 3.58
C MET A 50 -12.91 -1.11 2.55
N MET A 51 -13.99 -1.91 2.64
CA MET A 51 -15.18 -1.74 1.78
C MET A 51 -15.85 -0.40 2.04
N HIS A 52 -15.95 0.03 3.30
CA HIS A 52 -16.51 1.33 3.69
C HIS A 52 -15.70 2.49 3.08
N ALA A 53 -14.37 2.39 3.05
CA ALA A 53 -13.51 3.37 2.41
C ALA A 53 -13.78 3.52 0.89
N GLY A 54 -14.14 2.42 0.22
CA GLY A 54 -14.55 2.42 -1.20
C GLY A 54 -16.01 2.80 -1.43
N ALA A 55 -16.83 2.91 -0.36
CA ALA A 55 -18.25 3.26 -0.48
C ALA A 55 -18.45 4.76 -0.72
N ALA A 56 -19.68 5.16 -1.02
CA ALA A 56 -20.05 6.49 -1.46
C ALA A 56 -19.64 7.63 -0.50
N ARG A 57 -19.53 7.36 0.80
CA ARG A 57 -19.16 8.39 1.80
C ARG A 57 -17.71 8.88 1.61
N TYR A 58 -16.77 7.97 1.35
CA TYR A 58 -15.34 8.29 1.26
C TYR A 58 -14.85 8.32 -0.18
N ASP A 59 -15.46 7.50 -1.04
CA ASP A 59 -15.26 7.51 -2.49
C ASP A 59 -13.78 7.49 -2.90
N LEU A 60 -13.12 6.36 -2.68
CA LEU A 60 -11.72 6.17 -3.05
C LEU A 60 -11.47 6.34 -4.55
N ASP A 61 -12.49 6.15 -5.39
CA ASP A 61 -12.38 6.28 -6.84
C ASP A 61 -11.91 7.68 -7.26
N ARG A 62 -12.34 8.73 -6.54
CA ARG A 62 -11.89 10.11 -6.79
C ARG A 62 -10.39 10.33 -6.57
N PHE A 63 -9.75 9.44 -5.80
CA PHE A 63 -8.28 9.44 -5.61
C PHE A 63 -7.55 8.55 -6.62
N GLY A 64 -8.25 7.98 -7.60
CA GLY A 64 -7.71 7.05 -8.57
C GLY A 64 -7.48 5.64 -8.02
N VAL A 65 -8.15 5.28 -6.92
CA VAL A 65 -8.00 4.00 -6.24
C VAL A 65 -9.21 3.12 -6.52
N ILE A 66 -9.04 2.14 -7.40
CA ILE A 66 -10.11 1.25 -7.85
C ILE A 66 -9.78 -0.17 -7.44
N PHE A 67 -10.63 -0.79 -6.62
CA PHE A 67 -10.46 -2.17 -6.19
C PHE A 67 -10.56 -3.16 -7.35
N ARG A 68 -9.62 -4.11 -7.37
CA ARG A 68 -9.59 -5.19 -8.36
C ARG A 68 -9.60 -6.56 -7.69
N PRO A 69 -10.34 -7.54 -8.23
CA PRO A 69 -10.39 -8.89 -7.67
C PRO A 69 -9.17 -9.74 -8.03
N SER A 70 -8.46 -9.40 -9.12
CA SER A 70 -7.32 -10.18 -9.62
C SER A 70 -5.99 -9.53 -9.27
N PRO A 71 -5.02 -10.27 -8.70
CA PRO A 71 -3.68 -9.74 -8.43
C PRO A 71 -2.94 -9.33 -9.70
N ARG A 72 -3.23 -9.95 -10.84
CA ARG A 72 -2.60 -9.63 -12.13
C ARG A 72 -3.02 -8.28 -12.69
N GLN A 73 -4.11 -7.71 -12.18
CA GLN A 73 -4.64 -6.40 -12.57
C GLN A 73 -4.41 -5.35 -11.47
N SER A 74 -3.60 -5.65 -10.47
CA SER A 74 -3.44 -4.82 -9.27
C SER A 74 -1.99 -4.43 -9.06
N ASP A 75 -1.80 -3.21 -8.56
CA ASP A 75 -0.49 -2.61 -8.26
C ASP A 75 -0.23 -2.57 -6.75
N VAL A 76 -1.29 -2.52 -5.95
CA VAL A 76 -1.25 -2.42 -4.49
C VAL A 76 -1.92 -3.62 -3.86
N MET A 77 -1.36 -4.17 -2.79
CA MET A 77 -2.01 -5.17 -1.95
C MET A 77 -2.38 -4.54 -0.62
N ILE A 78 -3.67 -4.62 -0.24
CA ILE A 78 -4.12 -4.23 1.11
C ILE A 78 -4.40 -5.51 1.89
N VAL A 79 -3.55 -5.81 2.87
CA VAL A 79 -3.75 -6.94 3.77
C VAL A 79 -4.65 -6.49 4.91
N ALA A 80 -5.93 -6.79 4.83
CA ALA A 80 -6.96 -6.29 5.73
C ALA A 80 -7.50 -7.40 6.65
N GLY A 81 -6.84 -7.62 7.77
CA GLY A 81 -7.30 -8.54 8.81
C GLY A 81 -6.24 -9.49 9.35
N THR A 82 -6.69 -10.48 10.09
CA THR A 82 -5.84 -11.47 10.78
C THR A 82 -5.28 -12.46 9.78
N LEU A 83 -3.96 -12.53 9.68
CA LEU A 83 -3.27 -13.52 8.85
C LEU A 83 -3.00 -14.78 9.67
N VAL A 84 -3.62 -15.88 9.30
CA VAL A 84 -3.37 -17.18 9.92
C VAL A 84 -2.30 -17.96 9.16
N ASN A 85 -1.63 -18.89 9.86
CA ASN A 85 -0.57 -19.71 9.29
C ASN A 85 -1.00 -20.47 8.01
N LYS A 86 -2.25 -20.97 7.99
CA LYS A 86 -2.80 -21.67 6.82
C LYS A 86 -3.01 -20.75 5.61
N MET A 87 -3.23 -19.44 5.85
CA MET A 87 -3.46 -18.47 4.78
C MET A 87 -2.15 -17.79 4.31
N ALA A 88 -1.09 -17.85 5.09
CA ALA A 88 0.19 -17.25 4.77
C ALA A 88 0.74 -17.69 3.39
N PRO A 89 0.73 -18.97 3.00
CA PRO A 89 1.15 -19.38 1.66
C PRO A 89 0.28 -18.79 0.54
N ALA A 90 -1.03 -18.64 0.77
CA ALA A 90 -1.95 -18.02 -0.19
C ALA A 90 -1.64 -16.52 -0.36
N LEU A 91 -1.39 -15.80 0.74
CA LEU A 91 -0.96 -14.40 0.70
C LEU A 91 0.31 -14.24 -0.14
N ARG A 92 1.32 -15.07 0.11
CA ARG A 92 2.57 -15.04 -0.64
C ARG A 92 2.33 -15.30 -2.13
N LYS A 93 1.53 -16.30 -2.46
CA LYS A 93 1.20 -16.65 -3.85
C LYS A 93 0.48 -15.50 -4.57
N VAL A 94 -0.47 -14.83 -3.91
CA VAL A 94 -1.17 -13.68 -4.48
C VAL A 94 -0.20 -12.52 -4.70
N TYR A 95 0.71 -12.26 -3.75
CA TYR A 95 1.74 -11.23 -3.91
C TYR A 95 2.67 -11.52 -5.09
N ASP A 96 3.11 -12.75 -5.26
CA ASP A 96 4.01 -13.14 -6.36
C ASP A 96 3.32 -13.07 -7.74
N GLN A 97 1.98 -13.12 -7.78
CA GLN A 97 1.20 -12.97 -9.00
C GLN A 97 0.95 -11.51 -9.40
N MET A 98 1.26 -10.55 -8.54
CA MET A 98 1.16 -9.13 -8.88
C MET A 98 2.32 -8.71 -9.78
N ALA A 99 2.02 -7.85 -10.75
CA ALA A 99 3.04 -7.26 -11.61
C ALA A 99 3.90 -6.25 -10.83
N GLU A 100 5.14 -6.04 -11.25
CA GLU A 100 5.99 -4.97 -10.73
C GLU A 100 5.78 -3.68 -11.55
N PRO A 101 5.83 -2.51 -10.92
CA PRO A 101 6.05 -2.25 -9.48
C PRO A 101 4.82 -2.54 -8.64
N ARG A 102 5.01 -3.09 -7.44
CA ARG A 102 3.95 -3.47 -6.51
C ARG A 102 4.23 -2.98 -5.09
N TRP A 103 3.18 -2.62 -4.37
CA TRP A 103 3.26 -2.07 -3.02
C TRP A 103 2.31 -2.80 -2.08
N VAL A 104 2.62 -2.80 -0.80
CA VAL A 104 1.83 -3.49 0.23
C VAL A 104 1.47 -2.53 1.35
N ILE A 105 0.18 -2.44 1.66
CA ILE A 105 -0.36 -1.76 2.84
C ILE A 105 -0.81 -2.82 3.84
N SER A 106 -0.25 -2.78 5.04
CA SER A 106 -0.70 -3.60 6.16
C SER A 106 -1.76 -2.83 6.95
N MET A 107 -3.01 -3.30 6.91
CA MET A 107 -4.14 -2.63 7.54
C MET A 107 -4.57 -3.33 8.82
N GLY A 108 -4.48 -2.59 9.91
CA GLY A 108 -4.92 -3.00 11.23
C GLY A 108 -3.90 -3.78 12.05
N SER A 109 -4.11 -3.81 13.36
CA SER A 109 -3.18 -4.38 14.32
C SER A 109 -2.88 -5.86 14.08
N CYS A 110 -3.87 -6.61 13.56
CA CYS A 110 -3.69 -8.03 13.28
C CYS A 110 -2.70 -8.27 12.13
N ALA A 111 -2.83 -7.51 11.02
CA ALA A 111 -1.89 -7.59 9.91
C ALA A 111 -0.51 -7.03 10.29
N ASN A 112 -0.46 -5.98 11.13
CA ASN A 112 0.77 -5.31 11.53
C ASN A 112 1.65 -6.19 12.44
N GLY A 113 1.04 -6.92 13.37
CA GLY A 113 1.82 -7.66 14.36
C GLY A 113 1.07 -8.79 15.09
N GLY A 114 -0.06 -9.25 14.53
CA GLY A 114 -0.92 -10.25 15.17
C GLY A 114 -2.01 -9.65 16.06
N GLY A 115 -1.88 -8.39 16.50
CA GLY A 115 -2.88 -7.66 17.26
C GLY A 115 -3.36 -8.37 18.52
N TYR A 116 -4.67 -8.44 18.70
CA TYR A 116 -5.30 -9.14 19.82
C TYR A 116 -4.94 -10.63 19.87
N TYR A 117 -4.65 -11.26 18.73
CA TYR A 117 -4.32 -12.67 18.59
C TYR A 117 -2.82 -12.96 18.52
N HIS A 118 -1.98 -12.03 18.95
CA HIS A 118 -0.53 -12.13 18.84
C HIS A 118 0.05 -13.44 19.43
N TYR A 119 -0.49 -13.92 20.53
CA TYR A 119 -0.02 -15.13 21.20
C TYR A 119 -0.74 -16.42 20.74
N SER A 120 -1.65 -16.31 19.76
CA SER A 120 -2.31 -17.51 19.21
C SER A 120 -1.31 -18.36 18.41
N TYR A 121 -1.41 -19.67 18.57
CA TYR A 121 -0.61 -20.64 17.81
C TYR A 121 -0.90 -20.64 16.30
N ALA A 122 -2.06 -20.15 15.90
CA ALA A 122 -2.53 -20.21 14.52
C ALA A 122 -2.26 -18.91 13.72
N VAL A 123 -1.83 -17.83 14.37
CA VAL A 123 -1.73 -16.50 13.78
C VAL A 123 -0.27 -16.13 13.49
N VAL A 124 -0.05 -15.58 12.30
CA VAL A 124 1.24 -14.97 11.90
C VAL A 124 1.38 -13.60 12.57
N ARG A 125 2.48 -13.39 13.26
CA ARG A 125 2.76 -12.17 14.01
C ARG A 125 3.31 -11.06 13.10
N GLY A 126 2.46 -10.58 12.21
CA GLY A 126 2.78 -9.57 11.20
C GLY A 126 2.89 -10.14 9.78
N CYS A 127 2.23 -9.50 8.82
CA CYS A 127 2.30 -9.90 7.42
C CYS A 127 3.65 -9.57 6.77
N ASP A 128 4.44 -8.69 7.39
CA ASP A 128 5.81 -8.34 7.00
C ASP A 128 6.78 -9.52 7.04
N ARG A 129 6.45 -10.57 7.77
CA ARG A 129 7.20 -11.83 7.76
C ARG A 129 7.03 -12.63 6.47
N ILE A 130 6.00 -12.34 5.69
CA ILE A 130 5.64 -13.08 4.47
C ILE A 130 5.88 -12.23 3.22
N VAL A 131 5.48 -10.94 3.27
CA VAL A 131 5.61 -9.98 2.17
C VAL A 131 6.19 -8.66 2.67
N PRO A 132 6.98 -7.93 1.85
CA PRO A 132 7.50 -6.63 2.24
C PRO A 132 6.35 -5.63 2.37
N VAL A 133 6.30 -4.88 3.47
CA VAL A 133 5.26 -3.87 3.74
C VAL A 133 5.81 -2.47 3.52
N ASP A 134 5.06 -1.66 2.79
CA ASP A 134 5.42 -0.28 2.49
C ASP A 134 4.82 0.74 3.46
N VAL A 135 3.59 0.50 3.89
CA VAL A 135 2.84 1.37 4.80
C VAL A 135 2.08 0.53 5.82
N TYR A 136 2.12 0.94 7.08
CA TYR A 136 1.35 0.34 8.17
C TYR A 136 0.24 1.29 8.61
N VAL A 137 -1.00 0.78 8.66
CA VAL A 137 -2.16 1.52 9.15
C VAL A 137 -2.58 0.92 10.49
N PRO A 138 -2.41 1.63 11.62
CA PRO A 138 -2.78 1.13 12.93
C PRO A 138 -4.29 1.25 13.18
N GLY A 139 -4.82 0.36 14.02
CA GLY A 139 -6.21 0.34 14.45
C GLY A 139 -6.77 -1.08 14.57
N CYS A 140 -7.94 -1.23 15.20
CA CYS A 140 -8.58 -2.54 15.35
C CYS A 140 -10.12 -2.43 15.34
N PRO A 141 -10.73 -2.32 14.14
CA PRO A 141 -10.15 -1.94 12.86
C PRO A 141 -9.76 -0.47 12.80
N PRO A 142 -8.85 -0.06 11.91
CA PRO A 142 -8.64 1.35 11.62
C PRO A 142 -9.87 1.93 10.93
N SER A 143 -10.15 3.21 11.15
CA SER A 143 -11.24 3.88 10.44
C SER A 143 -10.94 4.02 8.95
N ALA A 144 -11.99 4.25 8.14
CA ALA A 144 -11.83 4.48 6.71
C ALA A 144 -10.91 5.67 6.40
N GLU A 145 -10.96 6.72 7.25
CA GLU A 145 -10.06 7.89 7.15
C GLU A 145 -8.59 7.50 7.41
N ALA A 146 -8.35 6.62 8.36
CA ALA A 146 -6.99 6.13 8.64
C ALA A 146 -6.44 5.33 7.45
N LEU A 147 -7.26 4.52 6.79
CA LEU A 147 -6.87 3.83 5.56
C LEU A 147 -6.60 4.83 4.43
N LEU A 148 -7.47 5.82 4.25
CA LEU A 148 -7.30 6.87 3.26
C LEU A 148 -5.97 7.63 3.48
N PHE A 149 -5.66 7.96 4.73
CA PHE A 149 -4.38 8.56 5.09
C PHE A 149 -3.20 7.65 4.73
N GLY A 150 -3.31 6.34 4.99
CA GLY A 150 -2.30 5.35 4.59
C GLY A 150 -2.07 5.30 3.08
N ILE A 151 -3.13 5.40 2.29
CA ILE A 151 -3.07 5.47 0.82
C ILE A 151 -2.35 6.76 0.38
N ILE A 152 -2.67 7.91 0.98
CA ILE A 152 -1.99 9.18 0.70
C ILE A 152 -0.49 9.09 1.05
N GLN A 153 -0.13 8.44 2.16
CA GLN A 153 1.27 8.19 2.51
C GLN A 153 1.98 7.31 1.47
N LEU A 154 1.29 6.30 0.94
CA LEU A 154 1.84 5.49 -0.14
C LEU A 154 2.05 6.31 -1.42
N GLN A 155 1.09 7.17 -1.79
CA GLN A 155 1.24 8.09 -2.92
C GLN A 155 2.47 9.00 -2.76
N GLN A 156 2.68 9.55 -1.56
CA GLN A 156 3.86 10.37 -1.26
C GLN A 156 5.16 9.55 -1.37
N LYS A 157 5.14 8.28 -0.94
CA LYS A 157 6.29 7.37 -1.07
C LYS A 157 6.63 7.12 -2.54
N ILE A 158 5.64 6.90 -3.39
CA ILE A 158 5.81 6.65 -4.84
C ILE A 158 6.35 7.89 -5.56
N ARG A 159 5.95 9.09 -5.14
CA ARG A 159 6.41 10.36 -5.74
C ARG A 159 7.86 10.71 -5.44
N ARG A 160 8.51 10.03 -4.48
CA ARG A 160 9.93 10.29 -4.18
C ARG A 160 10.81 9.94 -5.39
N PRO A 161 11.82 10.77 -5.73
CA PRO A 161 12.75 10.46 -6.81
C PRO A 161 13.47 9.14 -6.51
N HIS A 162 13.83 8.39 -7.55
CA HIS A 162 14.46 7.06 -7.53
C HIS A 162 13.53 5.84 -7.33
N THR A 163 12.24 5.95 -7.60
CA THR A 163 11.32 4.80 -7.52
C THR A 163 11.21 4.00 -8.82
N ILE A 164 11.85 4.39 -9.90
CA ILE A 164 11.86 3.60 -11.16
C ILE A 164 12.65 2.31 -11.01
N VAL A 165 13.68 2.31 -10.17
CA VAL A 165 14.48 1.11 -9.88
C VAL A 165 14.09 0.59 -8.52
N ARG A 166 13.16 -0.35 -8.47
CA ARG A 166 12.85 -1.12 -7.28
C ARG A 166 13.02 -2.60 -7.55
#